data_c19b55764787c5e29843fa4ebb5e8a48
#
_entry.id   c19b55764787c5e29843fa4ebb5e8a48
#
_cell.length_a   1.000
_cell.length_b   1.000
_cell.length_c   1.000
_cell.angle_alpha   90.00
_cell.angle_beta   90.00
_cell.angle_gamma   90.00
#
_symmetry.space_group_name_H-M   'P 1'
#
loop_
_entity.id
_entity.type
_entity.pdbx_description
1 polymer ?
#
loop_
_entity_poly.entity_id
_entity_poly.type
_entity_poly.pdbx_seq_one_letter_code
_entity_poly.pdbx_strand_id
1 'polypeptide(L)'
;TRAARKTGIEIHPGATIGHGLFIDHGHGVVIGETAIVGNNVTLYQGVTLGGTGKQKGKRHPTIEDNVMVGCGAKVLGDITIGANSMIGAGSVVLNDVPPNSTVVGVPGRVVKRDNVRIPSADLVQVHLPDPVMNDIQQLKDTVARLVKHMEE
;
A
#
# COMPACT_ATOMS: atom_id res chain seq x y z
N THR A 1 20.21 -4.44 14.65
CA THR A 1 21.12 -5.52 14.22
C THR A 1 22.38 -4.95 13.60
N ARG A 2 23.48 -5.75 13.56
CA ARG A 2 24.76 -5.32 12.95
C ARG A 2 24.57 -5.07 11.43
N ALA A 3 23.70 -5.84 10.78
CA ALA A 3 23.36 -5.68 9.37
C ALA A 3 22.66 -4.32 9.13
N ALA A 4 21.67 -3.96 9.93
CA ALA A 4 20.96 -2.68 9.78
C ALA A 4 21.88 -1.46 9.90
N ARG A 5 22.85 -1.51 10.83
CA ARG A 5 23.86 -0.43 10.95
C ARG A 5 24.77 -0.29 9.74
N LYS A 6 25.03 -1.39 9.03
CA LYS A 6 25.95 -1.42 7.88
C LYS A 6 25.24 -1.09 6.56
N THR A 7 23.99 -1.48 6.41
CA THR A 7 23.23 -1.41 5.15
C THR A 7 22.10 -0.38 5.16
N GLY A 8 21.66 0.05 6.36
CA GLY A 8 20.44 0.84 6.50
C GLY A 8 19.14 0.04 6.25
N ILE A 9 19.24 -1.30 6.13
CA ILE A 9 18.10 -2.20 5.90
C ILE A 9 17.82 -2.97 7.19
N GLU A 10 16.58 -2.94 7.65
CA GLU A 10 16.14 -3.69 8.82
C GLU A 10 15.18 -4.81 8.40
N ILE A 11 15.58 -6.04 8.61
CA ILE A 11 14.73 -7.23 8.43
C ILE A 11 14.67 -7.94 9.77
N HIS A 12 13.45 -8.10 10.29
CA HIS A 12 13.26 -8.81 11.54
C HIS A 12 13.52 -10.31 11.34
N PRO A 13 14.21 -11.00 12.26
CA PRO A 13 14.51 -12.43 12.11
C PRO A 13 13.29 -13.35 12.00
N GLY A 14 12.14 -12.92 12.48
CA GLY A 14 10.87 -13.65 12.38
C GLY A 14 10.17 -13.50 11.03
N ALA A 15 10.63 -12.61 10.15
CA ALA A 15 10.03 -12.45 8.83
C ALA A 15 10.28 -13.68 7.95
N THR A 16 9.28 -14.07 7.17
CA THR A 16 9.39 -15.14 6.17
C THR A 16 9.66 -14.52 4.82
N ILE A 17 10.77 -14.92 4.19
CA ILE A 17 11.22 -14.38 2.90
C ILE A 17 11.35 -15.50 1.89
N GLY A 18 10.66 -15.37 0.76
CA GLY A 18 10.77 -16.28 -0.38
C GLY A 18 12.06 -16.08 -1.20
N HIS A 19 12.10 -16.69 -2.36
CA HIS A 19 13.26 -16.62 -3.25
C HIS A 19 13.26 -15.35 -4.09
N GLY A 20 14.45 -14.84 -4.43
CA GLY A 20 14.59 -13.74 -5.38
C GLY A 20 14.10 -12.38 -4.87
N LEU A 21 14.06 -12.17 -3.54
CA LEU A 21 13.84 -10.82 -3.01
C LEU A 21 14.95 -9.90 -3.48
N PHE A 22 14.57 -8.83 -4.19
CA PHE A 22 15.48 -7.78 -4.63
C PHE A 22 15.19 -6.47 -3.90
N ILE A 23 16.19 -5.90 -3.24
CA ILE A 23 16.08 -4.62 -2.55
C ILE A 23 17.00 -3.62 -3.25
N ASP A 24 16.40 -2.66 -3.97
CA ASP A 24 17.13 -1.64 -4.69
C ASP A 24 17.29 -0.37 -3.84
N HIS A 25 18.49 0.19 -3.81
CA HIS A 25 18.85 1.36 -2.99
C HIS A 25 18.50 1.24 -1.49
N GLY A 26 18.30 0.11 -0.96
CA GLY A 26 17.77 -0.40 0.30
C GLY A 26 17.74 0.46 1.56
N HIS A 27 18.29 1.66 1.57
CA HIS A 27 18.35 2.50 2.78
C HIS A 27 16.94 2.79 3.32
N GLY A 28 16.75 2.56 4.62
CA GLY A 28 15.47 2.78 5.29
C GLY A 28 14.37 1.76 4.99
N VAL A 29 14.70 0.62 4.34
CA VAL A 29 13.76 -0.50 4.23
C VAL A 29 13.60 -1.17 5.60
N VAL A 30 12.34 -1.40 5.99
CA VAL A 30 11.98 -2.10 7.22
C VAL A 30 11.00 -3.22 6.91
N ILE A 31 11.37 -4.46 7.27
CA ILE A 31 10.51 -5.65 7.18
C ILE A 31 10.24 -6.16 8.59
N GLY A 32 8.97 -6.08 9.01
CA GLY A 32 8.54 -6.42 10.37
C GLY A 32 8.48 -7.92 10.65
N GLU A 33 8.34 -8.27 11.94
CA GLU A 33 8.47 -9.61 12.48
C GLU A 33 7.60 -10.68 11.81
N THR A 34 6.32 -10.39 11.58
CA THR A 34 5.37 -11.35 11.03
C THR A 34 5.07 -11.10 9.54
N ALA A 35 5.92 -10.31 8.87
CA ALA A 35 5.81 -10.11 7.43
C ALA A 35 6.12 -11.42 6.68
N ILE A 36 5.35 -11.65 5.62
CA ILE A 36 5.59 -12.74 4.67
C ILE A 36 5.85 -12.09 3.32
N VAL A 37 6.99 -12.41 2.71
CA VAL A 37 7.38 -11.91 1.41
C VAL A 37 7.54 -13.11 0.48
N GLY A 38 6.79 -13.13 -0.60
CA GLY A 38 6.80 -14.18 -1.61
C GLY A 38 8.05 -14.16 -2.49
N ASN A 39 7.95 -14.79 -3.65
CA ASN A 39 9.07 -14.93 -4.56
C ASN A 39 9.17 -13.74 -5.54
N ASN A 40 10.39 -13.40 -5.96
CA ASN A 40 10.67 -12.35 -6.95
C ASN A 40 10.06 -11.00 -6.61
N VAL A 41 9.99 -10.65 -5.33
CA VAL A 41 9.51 -9.36 -4.86
C VAL A 41 10.61 -8.32 -4.98
N THR A 42 10.24 -7.12 -5.41
CA THR A 42 11.14 -5.97 -5.48
C THR A 42 10.71 -4.89 -4.49
N LEU A 43 11.62 -4.47 -3.62
CA LEU A 43 11.41 -3.36 -2.69
C LEU A 43 12.41 -2.25 -2.97
N TYR A 44 11.94 -1.01 -2.98
CA TYR A 44 12.80 0.16 -3.10
C TYR A 44 13.10 0.79 -1.73
N GLN A 45 14.04 1.76 -1.70
CA GLN A 45 14.44 2.47 -0.50
C GLN A 45 13.24 3.04 0.28
N GLY A 46 13.34 3.05 1.60
CA GLY A 46 12.34 3.62 2.50
C GLY A 46 11.02 2.86 2.59
N VAL A 47 10.90 1.70 1.94
CA VAL A 47 9.71 0.83 2.07
C VAL A 47 9.59 0.32 3.50
N THR A 48 8.37 0.32 4.02
CA THR A 48 8.05 -0.29 5.32
C THR A 48 6.96 -1.35 5.15
N LEU A 49 7.27 -2.57 5.52
CA LEU A 49 6.30 -3.65 5.74
C LEU A 49 6.03 -3.73 7.24
N GLY A 50 5.10 -2.90 7.73
CA GLY A 50 4.90 -2.59 9.14
C GLY A 50 3.61 -3.12 9.72
N GLY A 51 3.54 -3.15 11.07
CA GLY A 51 2.31 -3.42 11.80
C GLY A 51 1.56 -2.13 12.17
N THR A 52 0.26 -2.24 12.44
CA THR A 52 -0.59 -1.09 12.83
C THR A 52 -0.77 -0.95 14.35
N GLY A 53 0.12 -1.51 15.19
CA GLY A 53 0.11 -1.27 16.62
C GLY A 53 -0.03 -2.50 17.50
N LYS A 54 -0.99 -2.53 18.44
CA LYS A 54 -0.98 -3.37 19.64
C LYS A 54 -1.38 -4.86 19.47
N GLN A 55 -1.60 -5.33 18.25
CA GLN A 55 -2.03 -6.72 18.03
C GLN A 55 -0.89 -7.70 18.30
N LYS A 56 -1.21 -8.81 18.97
CA LYS A 56 -0.33 -9.96 19.11
C LYS A 56 -0.58 -10.92 17.93
N GLY A 57 0.46 -11.62 17.47
CA GLY A 57 0.37 -12.54 16.35
C GLY A 57 0.67 -11.88 15.00
N LYS A 58 0.02 -12.34 13.94
CA LYS A 58 0.16 -11.79 12.57
C LYS A 58 -0.34 -10.34 12.57
N ARG A 59 0.55 -9.40 12.24
CA ARG A 59 0.28 -7.97 12.26
C ARG A 59 1.04 -7.18 11.19
N HIS A 60 1.81 -7.87 10.38
CA HIS A 60 2.57 -7.32 9.26
C HIS A 60 2.06 -7.90 7.95
N PRO A 61 2.26 -7.22 6.83
CA PRO A 61 1.67 -7.64 5.57
C PRO A 61 2.21 -8.95 5.01
N THR A 62 1.40 -9.57 4.18
CA THR A 62 1.80 -10.62 3.25
C THR A 62 1.93 -10.00 1.86
N ILE A 63 3.10 -10.12 1.28
CA ILE A 63 3.42 -9.69 -0.08
C ILE A 63 3.53 -10.94 -0.94
N GLU A 64 2.64 -11.11 -1.90
CA GLU A 64 2.67 -12.28 -2.79
C GLU A 64 3.75 -12.16 -3.87
N ASP A 65 3.81 -13.16 -4.75
CA ASP A 65 4.87 -13.28 -5.75
C ASP A 65 4.86 -12.15 -6.79
N ASN A 66 6.04 -11.78 -7.27
CA ASN A 66 6.25 -10.77 -8.33
C ASN A 66 5.69 -9.37 -8.01
N VAL A 67 5.51 -9.04 -6.75
CA VAL A 67 5.05 -7.70 -6.32
C VAL A 67 6.22 -6.73 -6.34
N MET A 68 5.97 -5.50 -6.79
CA MET A 68 6.90 -4.39 -6.69
C MET A 68 6.35 -3.32 -5.74
N VAL A 69 7.17 -2.90 -4.79
CA VAL A 69 6.84 -1.84 -3.83
C VAL A 69 7.76 -0.64 -4.04
N GLY A 70 7.19 0.45 -4.53
CA GLY A 70 7.90 1.68 -4.88
C GLY A 70 8.50 2.40 -3.68
N CYS A 71 9.46 3.29 -3.96
CA CYS A 71 10.24 3.98 -2.93
C CYS A 71 9.35 4.73 -1.91
N GLY A 72 9.71 4.62 -0.64
CA GLY A 72 9.01 5.29 0.45
C GLY A 72 7.61 4.78 0.77
N ALA A 73 7.09 3.80 0.03
CA ALA A 73 5.76 3.25 0.29
C ALA A 73 5.68 2.55 1.65
N LYS A 74 4.52 2.64 2.29
CA LYS A 74 4.21 2.01 3.58
C LYS A 74 3.06 1.02 3.38
N VAL A 75 3.31 -0.24 3.67
CA VAL A 75 2.30 -1.30 3.67
C VAL A 75 2.10 -1.73 5.12
N LEU A 76 0.95 -1.46 5.68
CA LEU A 76 0.75 -1.51 7.13
C LEU A 76 -0.42 -2.40 7.51
N GLY A 77 -0.19 -3.29 8.46
CA GLY A 77 -1.20 -4.17 9.02
C GLY A 77 -1.13 -5.60 8.50
N ASP A 78 -2.02 -6.43 8.99
CA ASP A 78 -2.21 -7.80 8.51
C ASP A 78 -3.07 -7.77 7.24
N ILE A 79 -2.47 -7.35 6.15
CA ILE A 79 -3.08 -7.21 4.82
C ILE A 79 -2.29 -8.00 3.79
N THR A 80 -2.95 -8.35 2.70
CA THR A 80 -2.33 -9.08 1.58
C THR A 80 -2.21 -8.20 0.35
N ILE A 81 -1.02 -8.13 -0.22
CA ILE A 81 -0.78 -7.55 -1.53
C ILE A 81 -0.71 -8.68 -2.54
N GLY A 82 -1.73 -8.79 -3.37
CA GLY A 82 -1.89 -9.87 -4.34
C GLY A 82 -0.80 -9.88 -5.42
N ALA A 83 -0.52 -11.05 -5.94
CA ALA A 83 0.57 -11.31 -6.89
C ALA A 83 0.55 -10.38 -8.11
N ASN A 84 1.72 -10.11 -8.66
CA ASN A 84 1.93 -9.24 -9.84
C ASN A 84 1.44 -7.79 -9.65
N SER A 85 1.24 -7.35 -8.42
CA SER A 85 0.78 -5.98 -8.14
C SER A 85 1.94 -5.01 -7.99
N MET A 86 1.66 -3.74 -8.21
CA MET A 86 2.59 -2.63 -8.09
C MET A 86 2.08 -1.60 -7.09
N ILE A 87 2.87 -1.29 -6.09
CA ILE A 87 2.60 -0.20 -5.15
C ILE A 87 3.43 1.02 -5.56
N GLY A 88 2.76 2.10 -5.90
CA GLY A 88 3.40 3.35 -6.31
C GLY A 88 4.24 3.97 -5.19
N ALA A 89 5.25 4.75 -5.58
CA ALA A 89 6.12 5.45 -4.64
C ALA A 89 5.33 6.34 -3.67
N GLY A 90 5.73 6.37 -2.41
CA GLY A 90 5.11 7.19 -1.36
C GLY A 90 3.69 6.77 -0.96
N SER A 91 3.15 5.69 -1.50
CA SER A 91 1.79 5.23 -1.15
C SER A 91 1.72 4.66 0.27
N VAL A 92 0.57 4.82 0.91
CA VAL A 92 0.26 4.20 2.22
C VAL A 92 -0.88 3.22 2.05
N VAL A 93 -0.59 1.93 2.09
CA VAL A 93 -1.55 0.85 1.86
C VAL A 93 -1.99 0.25 3.19
N LEU A 94 -3.28 0.26 3.44
CA LEU A 94 -3.90 -0.14 4.70
C LEU A 94 -4.96 -1.25 4.51
N ASN A 95 -5.19 -1.69 3.28
CA ASN A 95 -6.19 -2.72 2.95
C ASN A 95 -5.63 -3.70 1.95
N ASP A 96 -6.26 -4.86 1.85
CA ASP A 96 -5.92 -5.87 0.87
C ASP A 96 -5.95 -5.32 -0.56
N VAL A 97 -4.99 -5.78 -1.35
CA VAL A 97 -4.86 -5.42 -2.76
C VAL A 97 -5.04 -6.68 -3.60
N PRO A 98 -6.02 -6.70 -4.50
CA PRO A 98 -6.20 -7.83 -5.41
C PRO A 98 -4.97 -8.05 -6.30
N PRO A 99 -4.75 -9.27 -6.81
CA PRO A 99 -3.69 -9.54 -7.78
C PRO A 99 -3.78 -8.64 -9.03
N ASN A 100 -2.66 -8.49 -9.73
CA ASN A 100 -2.54 -7.72 -10.96
C ASN A 100 -2.98 -6.24 -10.85
N SER A 101 -2.82 -5.65 -9.67
CA SER A 101 -3.30 -4.30 -9.38
C SER A 101 -2.16 -3.28 -9.29
N THR A 102 -2.48 -2.02 -9.62
CA THR A 102 -1.60 -0.88 -9.32
C THR A 102 -2.29 -0.02 -8.26
N VAL A 103 -1.56 0.26 -7.19
CA VAL A 103 -2.03 1.09 -6.06
C VAL A 103 -1.20 2.36 -5.99
N VAL A 104 -1.86 3.51 -5.81
CA VAL A 104 -1.18 4.80 -5.59
C VAL A 104 -1.91 5.64 -4.54
N GLY A 105 -1.18 6.53 -3.91
CA GLY A 105 -1.71 7.60 -3.06
C GLY A 105 -1.67 7.32 -1.55
N VAL A 106 -2.18 8.31 -0.80
CA VAL A 106 -2.29 8.31 0.67
C VAL A 106 -3.71 8.79 1.03
N PRO A 107 -4.60 7.88 1.45
CA PRO A 107 -4.48 6.43 1.49
C PRO A 107 -4.35 5.81 0.09
N GLY A 108 -3.69 4.67 0.01
CA GLY A 108 -3.46 3.94 -1.24
C GLY A 108 -4.76 3.39 -1.83
N ARG A 109 -4.95 3.60 -3.13
CA ARG A 109 -6.13 3.14 -3.88
C ARG A 109 -5.72 2.38 -5.12
N VAL A 110 -6.46 1.34 -5.46
CA VAL A 110 -6.26 0.60 -6.70
C VAL A 110 -6.72 1.48 -7.86
N VAL A 111 -5.79 1.87 -8.72
CA VAL A 111 -6.06 2.72 -9.91
C VAL A 111 -6.06 1.94 -11.21
N LYS A 112 -5.53 0.71 -11.19
CA LYS A 112 -5.46 -0.18 -12.33
C LYS A 112 -5.55 -1.62 -11.85
N ARG A 113 -6.29 -2.46 -12.57
CA ARG A 113 -6.38 -3.90 -12.34
C ARG A 113 -6.44 -4.63 -13.67
N ASP A 114 -5.73 -5.75 -13.80
CA ASP A 114 -5.65 -6.57 -15.02
C ASP A 114 -5.37 -5.73 -16.28
N ASN A 115 -4.44 -4.76 -16.18
CA ASN A 115 -4.13 -3.76 -17.20
C ASN A 115 -5.28 -2.79 -17.59
N VAL A 116 -6.43 -2.86 -16.95
CA VAL A 116 -7.54 -1.93 -17.14
C VAL A 116 -7.49 -0.83 -16.09
N ARG A 117 -7.63 0.43 -16.51
CA ARG A 117 -7.71 1.58 -15.61
C ARG A 117 -9.07 1.57 -14.92
N ILE A 118 -9.08 1.68 -13.60
CA ILE A 118 -10.31 1.79 -12.81
C ILE A 118 -10.72 3.25 -12.78
N PRO A 119 -11.94 3.61 -13.18
CA PRO A 119 -12.45 4.98 -13.08
C PRO A 119 -12.46 5.46 -11.62
N SER A 120 -12.20 6.74 -11.41
CA SER A 120 -12.13 7.31 -10.05
C SER A 120 -13.43 7.20 -9.27
N ALA A 121 -14.57 7.07 -9.94
CA ALA A 121 -15.87 6.85 -9.31
C ALA A 121 -16.00 5.47 -8.64
N ASP A 122 -15.29 4.45 -9.14
CA ASP A 122 -15.33 3.09 -8.61
C ASP A 122 -14.29 2.86 -7.48
N LEU A 123 -13.47 3.87 -7.20
CA LEU A 123 -12.41 3.81 -6.18
C LEU A 123 -12.93 3.99 -4.74
N VAL A 124 -14.24 4.10 -4.55
CA VAL A 124 -14.85 4.33 -3.24
C VAL A 124 -15.05 3.01 -2.49
N GLN A 125 -13.98 2.33 -2.11
CA GLN A 125 -14.08 1.13 -1.24
C GLN A 125 -13.20 1.18 0.00
N VAL A 126 -12.90 2.35 0.54
CA VAL A 126 -12.18 2.43 1.81
C VAL A 126 -12.83 3.47 2.71
N HIS A 127 -13.56 3.00 3.72
CA HIS A 127 -14.10 3.83 4.79
C HIS A 127 -12.98 4.22 5.77
N LEU A 128 -11.99 4.97 5.26
CA LEU A 128 -11.16 5.77 6.15
C LEU A 128 -11.73 7.20 6.13
N PRO A 129 -11.91 7.84 7.28
CA PRO A 129 -12.27 9.25 7.31
C PRO A 129 -11.10 10.05 6.70
N ASP A 130 -11.18 10.28 5.41
CA ASP A 130 -10.30 11.19 4.70
C ASP A 130 -11.01 12.56 4.67
N PRO A 131 -10.56 13.54 5.47
CA PRO A 131 -11.19 14.85 5.54
C PRO A 131 -11.32 15.50 4.16
N VAL A 132 -10.31 15.35 3.31
CA VAL A 132 -10.30 15.93 1.95
C VAL A 132 -11.36 15.27 1.06
N MET A 133 -11.56 13.95 1.17
CA MET A 133 -12.61 13.27 0.41
C MET A 133 -14.01 13.64 0.90
N ASN A 134 -14.19 13.83 2.20
CA ASN A 134 -15.44 14.33 2.75
C ASN A 134 -15.74 15.75 2.26
N ASP A 135 -14.75 16.62 2.26
CA ASP A 135 -14.89 17.99 1.74
C ASP A 135 -15.21 18.00 0.24
N ILE A 136 -14.56 17.16 -0.55
CA ILE A 136 -14.84 17.01 -1.98
C ILE A 136 -16.27 16.49 -2.20
N GLN A 137 -16.73 15.53 -1.40
CA GLN A 137 -18.10 15.01 -1.52
C GLN A 137 -19.13 16.09 -1.16
N GLN A 138 -18.92 16.84 -0.07
CA GLN A 138 -19.78 17.97 0.31
C GLN A 138 -19.81 19.06 -0.77
N LEU A 139 -18.67 19.34 -1.40
CA LEU A 139 -18.60 20.29 -2.50
C LEU A 139 -19.40 19.80 -3.71
N LYS A 140 -19.28 18.55 -4.09
CA LYS A 140 -20.07 17.93 -5.17
C LYS A 140 -21.57 18.01 -4.91
N ASP A 141 -22.00 17.68 -3.69
CA ASP A 141 -23.42 17.72 -3.30
C ASP A 141 -23.94 19.15 -3.28
N THR A 142 -23.12 20.12 -2.92
CA THR A 142 -23.46 21.54 -2.94
C THR A 142 -23.60 22.05 -4.36
N VAL A 143 -22.66 21.71 -5.24
CA VAL A 143 -22.73 22.08 -6.67
C VAL A 143 -23.97 21.46 -7.32
N ALA A 144 -24.26 20.19 -7.07
CA ALA A 144 -25.44 19.53 -7.62
C ALA A 144 -26.75 20.21 -7.18
N ARG A 145 -26.84 20.66 -5.92
CA ARG A 145 -27.99 21.43 -5.42
C ARG A 145 -28.13 22.80 -6.08
N LEU A 146 -27.00 23.49 -6.28
CA LEU A 146 -27.01 24.81 -6.95
C LEU A 146 -27.42 24.70 -8.41
N VAL A 147 -26.92 23.71 -9.15
CA VAL A 147 -27.31 23.45 -10.54
C VAL A 147 -28.82 23.20 -10.65
N LYS A 148 -29.35 22.34 -9.77
CA LYS A 148 -30.79 22.07 -9.74
C LYS A 148 -31.65 23.32 -9.50
N HIS A 149 -31.20 24.21 -8.61
CA HIS A 149 -31.89 25.49 -8.33
C HIS A 149 -31.81 26.52 -9.48
N MET A 150 -30.84 26.38 -10.37
CA MET A 150 -30.70 27.24 -11.55
C MET A 150 -31.56 26.77 -12.74
N GLU A 151 -32.04 25.52 -12.71
CA GLU A 151 -32.88 24.94 -13.74
C GLU A 151 -34.39 25.04 -13.43
N GLU A 152 -34.75 25.48 -12.23
CA GLU A 152 -36.13 25.81 -11.79
C GLU A 152 -36.42 27.31 -11.97
#